data_cc58e747702c2520fe4dab3f23d9fb9e
#
_entry.id   cc58e747702c2520fe4dab3f23d9fb9e
#
_cell.length_a   1.000
_cell.length_b   1.000
_cell.length_c   1.000
_cell.angle_alpha   90.00
_cell.angle_beta   90.00
_cell.angle_gamma   90.00
#
_symmetry.space_group_name_H-M   'P 1'
#
loop_
_entity.id
_entity.type
_entity.pdbx_description
1 polymer ?
#
loop_
_entity_poly.entity_id
_entity_poly.type
_entity_poly.pdbx_seq_one_letter_code
_entity_poly.pdbx_strand_id
1 'polypeptide(L)' 'MNVFKVLKKHKYQLTKQQYLTLKGQAKAGDELGAIKGLNKLLNRKNK' A
#
# COMPACT_ATOMS: atom_id res chain seq x y z
N MET A 1 -3.25 5.79 13.01
CA MET A 1 -3.39 5.77 11.56
C MET A 1 -3.89 4.42 11.09
N ASN A 2 -4.84 4.42 10.19
CA ASN A 2 -5.41 3.17 9.68
C ASN A 2 -4.83 2.87 8.31
N VAL A 3 -3.96 1.87 8.24
CA VAL A 3 -3.27 1.54 6.99
C VAL A 3 -4.25 1.09 5.90
N PHE A 4 -5.36 0.47 6.28
CA PHE A 4 -6.33 0.03 5.29
C PHE A 4 -7.02 1.22 4.63
N LYS A 5 -7.24 2.29 5.36
CA LYS A 5 -7.79 3.51 4.78
C LYS A 5 -6.78 4.15 3.83
N VAL A 6 -5.51 4.14 4.20
CA VAL A 6 -4.46 4.69 3.35
C VAL A 6 -4.38 3.91 2.04
N LEU A 7 -4.40 2.58 2.12
CA LEU A 7 -4.37 1.75 0.94
C LEU A 7 -5.57 2.01 0.04
N LYS A 8 -6.75 2.11 0.63
CA LYS A 8 -7.97 2.35 -0.13
C LYS A 8 -7.93 3.71 -0.82
N LYS A 9 -7.36 4.69 -0.15
CA LYS A 9 -7.24 6.04 -0.72
C LYS A 9 -6.37 6.03 -1.97
N HIS A 10 -5.35 5.19 -2.01
CA HIS A 10 -4.43 5.11 -3.15
C HIS A 10 -4.70 3.92 -4.06
N LYS A 11 -5.85 3.29 -3.89
CA LYS A 11 -6.20 2.08 -4.62
C LYS A 11 -6.07 2.26 -6.13
N TYR A 12 -6.49 3.41 -6.63
CA TYR A 12 -6.50 3.65 -8.07
C TYR A 12 -5.11 3.88 -8.65
N GLN A 13 -4.14 4.12 -7.79
CA GLN A 13 -2.76 4.30 -8.22
C GLN A 13 -1.97 3.00 -8.19
N LEU A 14 -2.61 1.93 -7.74
CA LEU A 14 -1.99 0.62 -7.60
C LEU A 14 -2.68 -0.37 -8.53
N THR A 15 -1.92 -1.39 -8.95
CA THR A 15 -2.54 -2.51 -9.63
C THR A 15 -3.28 -3.34 -8.58
N LYS A 16 -4.20 -4.18 -9.06
CA LYS A 16 -4.92 -5.07 -8.15
C LYS A 16 -3.95 -5.94 -7.36
N GLN A 17 -2.93 -6.45 -8.04
CA GLN A 17 -1.92 -7.29 -7.40
C GLN A 17 -1.18 -6.53 -6.30
N GLN A 18 -0.76 -5.31 -6.60
CA GLN A 18 -0.04 -4.50 -5.62
C GLN A 18 -0.92 -4.19 -4.42
N TYR A 19 -2.16 -3.82 -4.67
CA TYR A 19 -3.09 -3.51 -3.59
C TYR A 19 -3.30 -4.72 -2.68
N LEU A 20 -3.54 -5.88 -3.26
CA LEU A 20 -3.76 -7.09 -2.47
C LEU A 20 -2.53 -7.50 -1.69
N THR A 21 -1.34 -7.33 -2.27
CA THR A 21 -0.10 -7.66 -1.60
C THR A 21 0.09 -6.79 -0.35
N LEU A 22 -0.10 -5.48 -0.51
CA LEU A 22 0.05 -4.56 0.61
C LEU A 22 -1.02 -4.78 1.67
N LYS A 23 -2.24 -5.05 1.22
CA LYS A 23 -3.34 -5.31 2.14
C LYS A 23 -3.07 -6.57 2.96
N GLY A 24 -2.59 -7.63 2.31
CA GLY A 24 -2.25 -8.86 3.01
C GLY A 24 -1.13 -8.65 4.01
N GLN A 25 -0.15 -7.85 3.66
CA GLN A 25 0.96 -7.53 4.55
C GLN A 25 0.47 -6.80 5.79
N ALA A 26 -0.43 -5.84 5.60
CA ALA A 26 -1.00 -5.10 6.72
C ALA A 26 -1.85 -6.00 7.60
N LYS A 27 -2.60 -6.92 7.01
CA LYS A 27 -3.42 -7.87 7.77
C LYS A 27 -2.56 -8.80 8.60
N ALA A 28 -1.37 -9.09 8.14
CA ALA A 28 -0.44 -9.97 8.86
C ALA A 28 0.25 -9.24 10.02
N GLY A 29 -0.07 -7.96 10.23
CA GLY A 29 0.50 -7.20 11.32
C GLY A 29 1.67 -6.31 10.93
N ASP A 30 2.06 -6.32 9.65
CA ASP A 30 3.19 -5.54 9.18
C ASP A 30 2.71 -4.24 8.53
N GLU A 31 2.08 -3.40 9.34
CA GLU A 31 1.52 -2.14 8.83
C GLU A 31 2.60 -1.19 8.33
N LEU A 32 3.71 -1.11 9.06
CA LEU A 32 4.81 -0.24 8.64
C LEU A 32 5.39 -0.69 7.31
N GLY A 33 5.56 -2.00 7.14
CA GLY A 33 6.05 -2.54 5.88
C GLY A 33 5.12 -2.25 4.72
N ALA A 34 3.81 -2.35 4.97
CA ALA A 34 2.81 -2.07 3.95
C ALA A 34 2.88 -0.60 3.53
N ILE A 35 3.01 0.31 4.50
CA ILE A 35 3.09 1.73 4.19
C ILE A 35 4.38 2.06 3.45
N LYS A 36 5.49 1.46 3.86
CA LYS A 36 6.77 1.66 3.17
C LYS A 36 6.67 1.18 1.73
N GLY A 37 6.05 0.02 1.52
CA GLY A 37 5.86 -0.49 0.18
C GLY A 37 4.99 0.41 -0.66
N LEU A 38 3.92 0.93 -0.07
CA LEU A 38 3.04 1.86 -0.77
C LEU A 38 3.79 3.12 -1.17
N ASN A 39 4.53 3.72 -0.24
CA ASN A 39 5.30 4.92 -0.54
C ASN A 39 6.31 4.69 -1.66
N LYS A 40 6.93 3.53 -1.65
CA LYS A 40 7.90 3.19 -2.67
C LYS A 40 7.26 3.13 -4.05
N LEU A 41 6.07 2.53 -4.13
CA LEU A 41 5.35 2.44 -5.39
C LEU A 41 4.88 3.81 -5.87
N LEU A 42 4.40 4.64 -4.95
CA LEU A 42 3.95 5.98 -5.32
C LEU A 42 5.11 6.85 -5.79
N ASN A 43 6.26 6.73 -5.14
CA ASN A 43 7.45 7.50 -5.54
C ASN A 43 7.94 7.12 -6.92
N ARG A 44 7.82 5.85 -7.28
CA ARG A 44 8.25 5.41 -8.61
C ARG A 44 7.47 6.10 -9.71
N LYS A 45 6.22 6.44 -9.44
CA LYS A 45 5.38 7.11 -10.42
C LYS A 45 5.77 8.55 -10.65
N ASN A 46 6.42 9.15 -9.67
CA ASN A 46 6.75 10.56 -9.72
C ASN A 46 8.07 10.86 -10.41
N LYS A 47 8.67 9.87 -10.98
CA LYS A 47 9.94 10.09 -11.68
C LYS A 47 9.81 10.66 -13.07
#